data_af4d6e5d66d5bc876128b6e6c4b12c03
#
_entry.id   af4d6e5d66d5bc876128b6e6c4b12c03
#
_cell.length_a   1.000
_cell.length_b   1.000
_cell.length_c   1.000
_cell.angle_alpha   90.00
_cell.angle_beta   90.00
_cell.angle_gamma   90.00
#
_symmetry.space_group_name_H-M   'P 1'
#
loop_
_entity.id
_entity.type
_entity.pdbx_description
1 polymer ?
#
loop_
_entity_poly.entity_id
_entity_poly.type
_entity_poly.pdbx_seq_one_letter_code
_entity_poly.pdbx_strand_id
1 'polypeptide(L)'
;IRPATVDDLFALVALLRSHDLPVDGFADLLRASPQHVLVAELNAVVVGSAALDVHGPHALLRSVAVARDLAALGVGKRLVSDLLAQAKASGVTSVYLLTTTAAAWFPKFGFTVTDRARVPADLAATVEFTKACPASATVMSLSLSTP
;
A
#
# COMPACT_ATOMS: atom_id res chain seq x y z
N ILE A 1 -13.77 7.22 -3.59
CA ILE A 1 -12.33 6.95 -3.77
C ILE A 1 -11.80 7.87 -4.86
N ARG A 2 -10.68 8.51 -4.59
CA ARG A 2 -10.02 9.43 -5.52
C ARG A 2 -8.51 9.39 -5.32
N PRO A 3 -7.70 9.88 -6.29
CA PRO A 3 -6.28 10.08 -6.04
C PRO A 3 -6.07 11.13 -4.95
N ALA A 4 -5.00 10.93 -4.17
CA ALA A 4 -4.62 11.90 -3.15
C ALA A 4 -3.99 13.14 -3.77
N THR A 5 -3.98 14.22 -3.01
CA THR A 5 -3.20 15.41 -3.31
C THR A 5 -2.29 15.72 -2.12
N VAL A 6 -1.32 16.62 -2.29
CA VAL A 6 -0.44 17.00 -1.18
C VAL A 6 -1.21 17.61 -0.01
N ASP A 7 -2.38 18.18 -0.26
CA ASP A 7 -3.24 18.74 0.80
C ASP A 7 -3.80 17.65 1.72
N ASP A 8 -3.81 16.38 1.28
CA ASP A 8 -4.25 15.26 2.10
C ASP A 8 -3.18 14.75 3.06
N LEU A 9 -1.94 15.22 2.96
CA LEU A 9 -0.82 14.64 3.70
C LEU A 9 -1.05 14.60 5.20
N PHE A 10 -1.51 15.70 5.80
CA PHE A 10 -1.72 15.75 7.24
C PHE A 10 -2.74 14.71 7.70
N ALA A 11 -3.88 14.64 7.01
CA ALA A 11 -4.94 13.68 7.34
C ALA A 11 -4.48 12.24 7.13
N LEU A 12 -3.72 11.98 6.06
CA LEU A 12 -3.20 10.65 5.77
C LEU A 12 -2.19 10.19 6.81
N VAL A 13 -1.27 11.05 7.21
CA VAL A 13 -0.29 10.72 8.25
C VAL A 13 -1.00 10.42 9.58
N ALA A 14 -2.02 11.21 9.93
CA ALA A 14 -2.81 10.96 11.14
C ALA A 14 -3.51 9.60 11.09
N LEU A 15 -4.10 9.25 9.94
CA LEU A 15 -4.76 7.96 9.74
C LEU A 15 -3.76 6.79 9.90
N LEU A 16 -2.60 6.88 9.25
CA LEU A 16 -1.58 5.84 9.32
C LEU A 16 -1.07 5.65 10.75
N ARG A 17 -0.80 6.75 11.46
CA ARG A 17 -0.35 6.69 12.85
C ARG A 17 -1.39 6.07 13.78
N SER A 18 -2.68 6.31 13.53
CA SER A 18 -3.75 5.72 14.32
C SER A 18 -3.82 4.19 14.18
N HIS A 19 -3.22 3.64 13.13
CA HIS A 19 -3.13 2.20 12.86
C HIS A 19 -1.72 1.65 13.15
N ASP A 20 -0.83 2.44 13.77
CA ASP A 20 0.56 2.05 14.04
C ASP A 20 1.32 1.64 12.78
N LEU A 21 0.99 2.26 11.65
CA LEU A 21 1.65 2.00 10.38
C LEU A 21 2.81 2.96 10.15
N PRO A 22 3.88 2.50 9.47
CA PRO A 22 5.01 3.36 9.14
C PRO A 22 4.60 4.53 8.26
N VAL A 23 5.15 5.71 8.55
CA VAL A 23 4.98 6.91 7.72
C VAL A 23 6.27 7.30 7.00
N ASP A 24 7.36 6.55 7.23
CA ASP A 24 8.66 6.79 6.60
C ASP A 24 8.54 6.76 5.07
N GLY A 25 9.00 7.83 4.42
CA GLY A 25 8.97 7.95 2.97
C GLY A 25 7.61 8.25 2.37
N PHE A 26 6.53 8.29 3.17
CA PHE A 26 5.18 8.49 2.63
C PHE A 26 5.01 9.89 2.03
N ALA A 27 5.52 10.92 2.69
CA ALA A 27 5.41 12.29 2.18
C ALA A 27 6.13 12.45 0.85
N ASP A 28 7.30 11.85 0.69
CA ASP A 28 8.05 11.88 -0.57
C ASP A 28 7.30 11.14 -1.68
N LEU A 29 6.71 10.00 -1.38
CA LEU A 29 5.90 9.25 -2.33
C LEU A 29 4.69 10.07 -2.78
N LEU A 30 3.98 10.70 -1.85
CA LEU A 30 2.81 11.50 -2.17
C LEU A 30 3.18 12.71 -3.05
N ARG A 31 4.29 13.37 -2.76
CA ARG A 31 4.75 14.51 -3.57
C ARG A 31 5.19 14.11 -4.96
N ALA A 32 5.91 12.97 -5.06
CA ALA A 32 6.44 12.50 -6.34
C ALA A 32 5.38 11.85 -7.22
N SER A 33 4.44 11.11 -6.62
CA SER A 33 3.50 10.26 -7.36
C SER A 33 2.13 10.26 -6.69
N PRO A 34 1.44 11.41 -6.61
CA PRO A 34 0.13 11.47 -5.94
C PRO A 34 -0.91 10.56 -6.59
N GLN A 35 -0.78 10.27 -7.90
CA GLN A 35 -1.68 9.35 -8.60
C GLN A 35 -1.55 7.91 -8.11
N HIS A 36 -0.47 7.55 -7.44
CA HIS A 36 -0.26 6.21 -6.87
C HIS A 36 -0.76 6.10 -5.42
N VAL A 37 -1.37 7.15 -4.89
CA VAL A 37 -1.96 7.15 -3.55
C VAL A 37 -3.45 7.38 -3.69
N LEU A 38 -4.25 6.40 -3.28
CA LEU A 38 -5.71 6.53 -3.30
C LEU A 38 -6.22 6.82 -1.91
N VAL A 39 -7.24 7.67 -1.83
CA VAL A 39 -7.94 7.97 -0.59
C VAL A 39 -9.42 7.66 -0.75
N ALA A 40 -10.03 7.22 0.34
CA ALA A 40 -11.47 7.18 0.49
C ALA A 40 -11.89 8.36 1.36
N GLU A 41 -12.86 9.12 0.88
CA GLU A 41 -13.35 10.31 1.57
C GLU A 41 -14.84 10.16 1.82
N LEU A 42 -15.26 10.49 3.03
CA LEU A 42 -16.65 10.47 3.44
C LEU A 42 -16.95 11.78 4.16
N ASN A 43 -17.93 12.55 3.65
CA ASN A 43 -18.32 13.84 4.21
C ASN A 43 -17.11 14.77 4.43
N ALA A 44 -16.26 14.87 3.39
CA ALA A 44 -15.04 15.69 3.38
C ALA A 44 -13.96 15.24 4.38
N VAL A 45 -14.06 14.02 4.93
CA VAL A 45 -13.06 13.44 5.83
C VAL A 45 -12.39 12.27 5.16
N VAL A 46 -11.05 12.22 5.19
CA VAL A 46 -10.27 11.08 4.71
C VAL A 46 -10.45 9.93 5.70
N VAL A 47 -11.03 8.82 5.22
CA VAL A 47 -11.34 7.66 6.05
C VAL A 47 -10.60 6.39 5.60
N GLY A 48 -9.88 6.44 4.51
CA GLY A 48 -9.11 5.29 4.05
C GLY A 48 -8.00 5.69 3.11
N SER A 49 -6.98 4.84 3.00
CA SER A 49 -5.85 5.04 2.11
C SER A 49 -5.28 3.71 1.63
N ALA A 50 -4.61 3.75 0.48
CA ALA A 50 -3.71 2.71 -0.01
C ALA A 50 -2.73 3.37 -0.97
N ALA A 51 -1.49 2.90 -1.01
CA ALA A 51 -0.45 3.49 -1.83
C ALA A 51 0.41 2.44 -2.51
N LEU A 52 0.90 2.77 -3.71
CA LEU A 52 1.89 1.99 -4.44
C LEU A 52 3.18 2.79 -4.59
N ASP A 53 4.29 2.21 -4.19
CA ASP A 53 5.61 2.74 -4.50
C ASP A 53 6.17 1.93 -5.67
N VAL A 54 6.18 2.53 -6.87
CA VAL A 54 6.47 1.84 -8.13
C VAL A 54 7.95 1.97 -8.47
N HIS A 55 8.60 0.84 -8.72
CA HIS A 55 10.01 0.73 -9.09
C HIS A 55 10.12 -0.16 -10.33
N GLY A 56 10.03 0.45 -11.52
CA GLY A 56 10.05 -0.30 -12.79
C GLY A 56 8.88 -1.26 -12.89
N PRO A 57 9.13 -2.57 -13.15
CA PRO A 57 8.05 -3.57 -13.26
C PRO A 57 7.52 -4.04 -11.90
N HIS A 58 8.12 -3.58 -10.80
CA HIS A 58 7.75 -4.00 -9.44
C HIS A 58 7.17 -2.86 -8.65
N ALA A 59 6.27 -3.15 -7.73
CA ALA A 59 5.69 -2.14 -6.85
C ALA A 59 5.56 -2.67 -5.43
N LEU A 60 5.63 -1.74 -4.47
CA LEU A 60 5.39 -2.02 -3.07
C LEU A 60 4.02 -1.45 -2.69
N LEU A 61 3.11 -2.31 -2.27
CA LEU A 61 1.83 -1.88 -1.70
C LEU A 61 2.06 -1.53 -0.24
N ARG A 62 1.68 -0.32 0.15
CA ARG A 62 1.89 0.18 1.50
C ARG A 62 0.77 1.11 1.93
N SER A 63 0.79 1.46 3.22
CA SER A 63 -0.08 2.52 3.76
C SER A 63 -1.57 2.21 3.57
N VAL A 64 -1.94 0.93 3.68
CA VAL A 64 -3.33 0.49 3.58
C VAL A 64 -3.97 0.64 4.96
N ALA A 65 -4.92 1.55 5.06
CA ALA A 65 -5.61 1.83 6.32
C ALA A 65 -7.03 2.29 6.06
N VAL A 66 -7.95 1.90 6.94
CA VAL A 66 -9.34 2.36 6.91
C VAL A 66 -9.75 2.70 8.34
N ALA A 67 -10.48 3.80 8.52
CA ALA A 67 -11.02 4.18 9.82
C ALA A 67 -11.74 2.99 10.44
N ARG A 68 -11.52 2.74 11.73
CA ARG A 68 -11.93 1.49 12.40
C ARG A 68 -13.44 1.25 12.35
N ASP A 69 -14.24 2.30 12.44
CA ASP A 69 -15.69 2.23 12.35
C ASP A 69 -16.21 1.90 10.94
N LEU A 70 -15.35 2.00 9.92
CA LEU A 70 -15.70 1.71 8.54
C LEU A 70 -15.02 0.47 7.99
N ALA A 71 -14.23 -0.23 8.80
CA ALA A 71 -13.38 -1.35 8.34
C ALA A 71 -14.19 -2.49 7.72
N ALA A 72 -15.41 -2.74 8.18
CA ALA A 72 -16.25 -3.84 7.70
C ALA A 72 -17.03 -3.51 6.42
N LEU A 73 -16.94 -2.28 5.89
CA LEU A 73 -17.75 -1.84 4.76
C LEU A 73 -17.10 -2.08 3.39
N GLY A 74 -15.95 -2.75 3.34
CA GLY A 74 -15.28 -3.08 2.08
C GLY A 74 -14.47 -1.93 1.46
N VAL A 75 -14.24 -0.85 2.21
CA VAL A 75 -13.47 0.30 1.72
C VAL A 75 -12.03 -0.08 1.39
N GLY A 76 -11.38 -0.82 2.29
CA GLY A 76 -10.01 -1.28 2.06
C GLY A 76 -9.89 -2.20 0.85
N LYS A 77 -10.85 -3.12 0.71
CA LYS A 77 -10.89 -4.02 -0.45
C LYS A 77 -10.98 -3.23 -1.74
N ARG A 78 -11.81 -2.21 -1.80
CA ARG A 78 -11.97 -1.38 -2.99
C ARG A 78 -10.71 -0.56 -3.29
N LEU A 79 -10.11 0.04 -2.27
CA LEU A 79 -8.87 0.80 -2.44
C LEU A 79 -7.76 -0.05 -3.03
N VAL A 80 -7.53 -1.23 -2.46
CA VAL A 80 -6.48 -2.14 -2.93
C VAL A 80 -6.80 -2.66 -4.32
N SER A 81 -8.06 -3.06 -4.59
CA SER A 81 -8.46 -3.55 -5.91
C SER A 81 -8.25 -2.50 -6.99
N ASP A 82 -8.61 -1.25 -6.72
CA ASP A 82 -8.43 -0.15 -7.67
C ASP A 82 -6.93 0.11 -7.93
N LEU A 83 -6.09 0.09 -6.89
CA LEU A 83 -4.64 0.24 -7.07
C LEU A 83 -4.03 -0.90 -7.87
N LEU A 84 -4.44 -2.15 -7.62
CA LEU A 84 -3.91 -3.29 -8.35
C LEU A 84 -4.31 -3.24 -9.83
N ALA A 85 -5.53 -2.81 -10.12
CA ALA A 85 -5.97 -2.61 -11.50
C ALA A 85 -5.16 -1.52 -12.20
N GLN A 86 -4.90 -0.42 -11.51
CA GLN A 86 -4.07 0.68 -12.01
C GLN A 86 -2.64 0.21 -12.27
N ALA A 87 -2.07 -0.56 -11.34
CA ALA A 87 -0.72 -1.10 -11.47
C ALA A 87 -0.61 -2.00 -12.71
N LYS A 88 -1.56 -2.91 -12.88
CA LYS A 88 -1.59 -3.81 -14.04
C LYS A 88 -1.68 -3.02 -15.36
N ALA A 89 -2.54 -2.02 -15.40
CA ALA A 89 -2.71 -1.18 -16.60
C ALA A 89 -1.44 -0.38 -16.93
N SER A 90 -0.62 -0.04 -15.96
CA SER A 90 0.61 0.74 -16.15
C SER A 90 1.86 -0.12 -16.37
N GLY A 91 1.72 -1.45 -16.45
CA GLY A 91 2.83 -2.34 -16.76
C GLY A 91 3.55 -2.96 -15.57
N VAL A 92 3.05 -2.76 -14.35
CA VAL A 92 3.60 -3.44 -13.17
C VAL A 92 3.27 -4.92 -13.26
N THR A 93 4.27 -5.78 -13.08
CA THR A 93 4.13 -7.23 -13.19
C THR A 93 4.10 -7.94 -11.84
N SER A 94 4.64 -7.34 -10.80
CA SER A 94 4.63 -7.93 -9.45
C SER A 94 4.45 -6.86 -8.39
N VAL A 95 3.68 -7.19 -7.36
CA VAL A 95 3.44 -6.31 -6.21
C VAL A 95 3.87 -7.05 -4.95
N TYR A 96 4.61 -6.37 -4.09
CA TYR A 96 5.09 -6.89 -2.81
C TYR A 96 4.51 -6.05 -1.68
N LEU A 97 4.44 -6.62 -0.50
CA LEU A 97 4.06 -5.90 0.71
C LEU A 97 4.73 -6.50 1.93
N LEU A 98 4.79 -5.70 2.99
CA LEU A 98 5.21 -6.12 4.33
C LEU A 98 4.05 -5.88 5.28
N THR A 99 3.73 -6.87 6.10
CA THR A 99 2.67 -6.72 7.10
C THR A 99 3.05 -7.41 8.40
N THR A 100 2.69 -6.80 9.52
CA THR A 100 2.86 -7.39 10.85
C THR A 100 1.57 -7.96 11.40
N THR A 101 0.41 -7.52 10.90
CA THR A 101 -0.89 -7.84 11.51
C THR A 101 -1.95 -8.34 10.53
N ALA A 102 -1.75 -8.18 9.21
CA ALA A 102 -2.80 -8.40 8.22
C ALA A 102 -2.49 -9.51 7.22
N ALA A 103 -1.59 -10.45 7.55
CA ALA A 103 -1.23 -11.53 6.64
C ALA A 103 -2.42 -12.41 6.23
N ALA A 104 -3.48 -12.45 7.04
CA ALA A 104 -4.69 -13.20 6.74
C ALA A 104 -5.67 -12.44 5.83
N TRP A 105 -5.50 -11.12 5.68
CA TRP A 105 -6.41 -10.29 4.89
C TRP A 105 -6.02 -10.21 3.41
N PHE A 106 -4.72 -10.14 3.12
CA PHE A 106 -4.22 -9.93 1.76
C PHE A 106 -4.41 -11.13 0.82
N PRO A 107 -4.49 -12.40 1.27
CA PRO A 107 -4.73 -13.51 0.35
C PRO A 107 -6.00 -13.39 -0.49
N LYS A 108 -7.00 -12.62 -0.04
CA LYS A 108 -8.23 -12.39 -0.83
C LYS A 108 -7.94 -11.74 -2.19
N PHE A 109 -6.80 -11.07 -2.35
CA PHE A 109 -6.40 -10.45 -3.61
C PHE A 109 -5.48 -11.36 -4.44
N GLY A 110 -5.08 -12.50 -3.89
CA GLY A 110 -4.12 -13.42 -4.52
C GLY A 110 -2.71 -13.32 -3.98
N PHE A 111 -2.45 -12.47 -2.99
CA PHE A 111 -1.13 -12.41 -2.35
C PHE A 111 -0.81 -13.71 -1.63
N THR A 112 0.46 -14.13 -1.75
CA THR A 112 0.99 -15.29 -1.03
C THR A 112 2.25 -14.89 -0.27
N VAL A 113 2.54 -15.60 0.81
CA VAL A 113 3.76 -15.38 1.58
C VAL A 113 4.96 -15.72 0.70
N THR A 114 5.96 -14.86 0.70
CA THR A 114 7.20 -15.09 -0.03
C THR A 114 8.40 -14.87 0.90
N ASP A 115 9.56 -15.41 0.49
CA ASP A 115 10.80 -15.20 1.20
C ASP A 115 11.31 -13.78 0.97
N ARG A 116 11.76 -13.12 2.03
CA ARG A 116 12.35 -11.78 1.94
C ARG A 116 13.54 -11.74 0.97
N ALA A 117 14.30 -12.83 0.87
CA ALA A 117 15.43 -12.94 -0.06
C ALA A 117 15.01 -12.90 -1.54
N ARG A 118 13.74 -13.13 -1.86
CA ARG A 118 13.22 -13.10 -3.23
C ARG A 118 12.74 -11.72 -3.66
N VAL A 119 12.71 -10.75 -2.76
CA VAL A 119 12.27 -9.39 -3.08
C VAL A 119 13.29 -8.76 -4.02
N PRO A 120 12.84 -8.12 -5.14
CA PRO A 120 13.74 -7.41 -6.03
C PRO A 120 14.60 -6.37 -5.29
N ALA A 121 15.85 -6.21 -5.73
CA ALA A 121 16.82 -5.36 -5.04
C ALA A 121 16.36 -3.91 -4.90
N ASP A 122 15.66 -3.36 -5.90
CA ASP A 122 15.15 -1.98 -5.86
C ASP A 122 14.07 -1.80 -4.78
N LEU A 123 13.23 -2.80 -4.56
CA LEU A 123 12.26 -2.77 -3.47
C LEU A 123 12.92 -3.05 -2.11
N ALA A 124 13.87 -3.97 -2.06
CA ALA A 124 14.58 -4.31 -0.83
C ALA A 124 15.37 -3.13 -0.28
N ALA A 125 15.77 -2.19 -1.15
CA ALA A 125 16.50 -0.98 -0.75
C ALA A 125 15.58 0.15 -0.27
N THR A 126 14.26 0.01 -0.36
CA THR A 126 13.32 1.04 0.09
C THR A 126 13.34 1.19 1.60
N VAL A 127 12.92 2.36 2.08
CA VAL A 127 12.85 2.64 3.52
C VAL A 127 11.90 1.68 4.24
N GLU A 128 10.84 1.21 3.58
CA GLU A 128 9.91 0.22 4.15
C GLU A 128 10.64 -1.06 4.53
N PHE A 129 11.48 -1.59 3.63
CA PHE A 129 12.21 -2.83 3.88
C PHE A 129 13.41 -2.64 4.81
N THR A 130 14.05 -1.47 4.78
CA THR A 130 15.32 -1.27 5.50
C THR A 130 15.14 -0.70 6.89
N LYS A 131 14.10 0.11 7.14
CA LYS A 131 13.97 0.86 8.39
C LYS A 131 12.57 0.85 8.98
N ALA A 132 11.53 0.97 8.15
CA ALA A 132 10.18 1.25 8.63
C ALA A 132 9.47 0.02 9.19
N CYS A 133 9.78 -1.17 8.68
CA CYS A 133 9.15 -2.41 9.12
C CYS A 133 10.16 -3.32 9.81
N PRO A 134 9.74 -4.04 10.89
CA PRO A 134 10.64 -4.96 11.57
C PRO A 134 11.02 -6.15 10.69
N ALA A 135 12.16 -6.76 10.98
CA ALA A 135 12.64 -7.95 10.27
C ALA A 135 11.64 -9.13 10.37
N SER A 136 10.81 -9.14 11.40
CA SER A 136 9.78 -10.18 11.63
C SER A 136 8.50 -9.97 10.79
N ALA A 137 8.38 -8.86 10.07
CA ALA A 137 7.21 -8.63 9.22
C ALA A 137 7.10 -9.71 8.14
N THR A 138 5.87 -10.11 7.86
CA THR A 138 5.59 -11.06 6.79
C THR A 138 5.68 -10.37 5.44
N VAL A 139 6.45 -10.95 4.52
CA VAL A 139 6.55 -10.48 3.14
C VAL A 139 5.56 -11.27 2.29
N MET A 140 4.79 -10.57 1.49
CA MET A 140 3.82 -11.19 0.58
C MET A 140 4.01 -10.64 -0.83
N SER A 141 3.65 -11.43 -1.83
CA SER A 141 3.76 -11.02 -3.22
C SER A 141 2.57 -11.47 -4.04
N LEU A 142 2.32 -10.73 -5.11
CA LEU A 142 1.25 -11.01 -6.09
C LEU A 142 1.81 -10.79 -7.48
N SER A 143 1.62 -11.77 -8.37
CA SER A 143 1.93 -11.61 -9.79
C SER A 143 0.71 -11.02 -10.50
N LEU A 144 0.93 -9.92 -11.23
CA LEU A 144 -0.09 -9.29 -12.07
C LEU A 144 0.01 -9.72 -13.53
N SER A 145 1.07 -10.46 -13.87
CA SER A 145 1.23 -10.98 -15.22
C SER A 145 0.18 -12.04 -15.49
N THR A 146 -0.58 -11.90 -16.58
CA THR A 146 -1.47 -12.96 -17.02
C THR A 146 -0.69 -13.95 -17.86
N PRO A 147 -0.87 -15.24 -17.61
CA PRO A 147 -0.26 -16.26 -18.48
C PRO A 147 -0.83 -16.18 -19.92
#